data_c34ec6d9ea51e21e59ccee9d8070727a
#
_entry.id   c34ec6d9ea51e21e59ccee9d8070727a
#
_cell.length_a   1.000
_cell.length_b   1.000
_cell.length_c   1.000
_cell.angle_alpha   90.00
_cell.angle_beta   90.00
_cell.angle_gamma   90.00
#
_symmetry.space_group_name_H-M   'P 1'
#
loop_
_entity.id
_entity.type
_entity.pdbx_description
1 polymer ?
#
loop_
_entity_poly.entity_id
_entity_poly.type
_entity_poly.pdbx_seq_one_letter_code
_entity_poly.pdbx_strand_id
1 'polypeptide(L)'
;MRTIAIINQKGGCGKTTTSINLAASLARLGHKTLLVDMDPQGHCAVGLAVPDEQVEKTIYDALIEPADGNVAKLSDVVWQIATNFDLAPSNIRLAAFEQVFAGRPGRDDRLSQALASVQNSYQWCIIDCPPSVGLITFNALRACDEVIVPVETGYFSLHGLTKMMETLDMLRERTGRQINVRVLPNLYDTRTKLAREVLGELRAKFKHCLMESAINFNTKLKEAASFGQPITEYDPGSRGYKDFVNLARELMGHRPMEVEPATNEPLTRPAELVQRARQLAQLTNLQFGKNAVTLADAAAEMRTTASTQAKIEEFYGVRQINGETLFSTRFENANRVQVAGDFNGWSSLSTPLMAGENGKWSTKLALPPGRYRYRFVVDGKWTNDPHNGLVETNEYGELNNIVEVAA
;
A
#
# COMPACT_ATOMS: atom_id res chain seq x y z
N MET A 1 -1.22 -11.92 24.68
CA MET A 1 -1.03 -11.03 23.49
C MET A 1 -2.33 -11.02 22.70
N ARG A 2 -2.89 -9.88 22.40
CA ARG A 2 -4.07 -9.74 21.50
C ARG A 2 -3.59 -9.53 20.08
N THR A 3 -4.06 -10.37 19.16
CA THR A 3 -3.53 -10.42 17.78
C THR A 3 -4.61 -9.98 16.80
N ILE A 4 -4.29 -8.98 15.97
CA ILE A 4 -5.20 -8.38 15.00
C ILE A 4 -4.59 -8.47 13.60
N ALA A 5 -5.32 -9.04 12.63
CA ALA A 5 -4.92 -9.05 11.23
C ALA A 5 -5.61 -7.93 10.44
N ILE A 6 -4.86 -7.20 9.65
CA ILE A 6 -5.37 -6.15 8.76
C ILE A 6 -5.49 -6.73 7.36
N ILE A 7 -6.72 -6.95 6.89
CA ILE A 7 -6.98 -7.72 5.67
C ILE A 7 -7.94 -6.95 4.74
N ASN A 8 -7.62 -6.88 3.47
CA ASN A 8 -8.54 -6.53 2.39
C ASN A 8 -7.94 -6.95 1.04
N GLN A 9 -8.76 -7.52 0.16
CA GLN A 9 -8.36 -7.92 -1.20
C GLN A 9 -8.08 -6.71 -2.11
N LYS A 10 -8.65 -5.55 -1.80
CA LYS A 10 -8.42 -4.32 -2.57
C LYS A 10 -7.03 -3.76 -2.30
N GLY A 11 -6.26 -3.56 -3.38
CA GLY A 11 -5.02 -2.78 -3.32
C GLY A 11 -5.30 -1.30 -3.01
N GLY A 12 -4.38 -0.63 -2.31
CA GLY A 12 -4.48 0.82 -2.05
C GLY A 12 -5.54 1.25 -1.02
N CYS A 13 -6.26 0.33 -0.36
CA CYS A 13 -7.22 0.68 0.69
C CYS A 13 -6.58 1.06 2.04
N GLY A 14 -5.24 1.11 2.10
CA GLY A 14 -4.47 1.55 3.27
C GLY A 14 -4.21 0.48 4.32
N LYS A 15 -4.10 -0.82 3.97
CA LYS A 15 -3.74 -1.91 4.90
C LYS A 15 -2.45 -1.60 5.64
N THR A 16 -1.33 -1.52 4.94
CA THR A 16 0.00 -1.28 5.52
C THR A 16 0.07 0.04 6.29
N THR A 17 -0.55 1.11 5.76
CA THR A 17 -0.65 2.39 6.48
C THR A 17 -1.40 2.23 7.80
N THR A 18 -2.48 1.43 7.80
CA THR A 18 -3.25 1.14 9.03
C THR A 18 -2.41 0.30 9.98
N SER A 19 -1.74 -0.74 9.50
CA SER A 19 -0.92 -1.66 10.31
C SER A 19 0.21 -0.91 11.03
N ILE A 20 0.98 -0.11 10.30
CA ILE A 20 2.09 0.70 10.84
C ILE A 20 1.57 1.69 11.88
N ASN A 21 0.57 2.50 11.52
CA ASN A 21 0.15 3.61 12.38
C ASN A 21 -0.69 3.15 13.59
N LEU A 22 -1.42 2.04 13.48
CA LEU A 22 -2.09 1.42 14.62
C LEU A 22 -1.06 0.86 15.60
N ALA A 23 -0.06 0.10 15.11
CA ALA A 23 1.00 -0.46 15.95
C ALA A 23 1.78 0.66 16.68
N ALA A 24 2.16 1.71 15.96
CA ALA A 24 2.84 2.87 16.53
C ALA A 24 1.97 3.62 17.56
N SER A 25 0.66 3.72 17.33
CA SER A 25 -0.27 4.37 18.27
C SER A 25 -0.44 3.56 19.56
N LEU A 26 -0.55 2.23 19.47
CA LEU A 26 -0.60 1.35 20.62
C LEU A 26 0.71 1.43 21.44
N ALA A 27 1.86 1.42 20.77
CA ALA A 27 3.17 1.57 21.40
C ALA A 27 3.31 2.91 22.13
N ARG A 28 2.83 3.99 21.50
CA ARG A 28 2.83 5.34 22.11
C ARG A 28 1.92 5.43 23.34
N LEU A 29 0.84 4.65 23.37
CA LEU A 29 -0.03 4.52 24.53
C LEU A 29 0.57 3.61 25.63
N GLY A 30 1.82 3.19 25.51
CA GLY A 30 2.57 2.40 26.49
C GLY A 30 2.45 0.89 26.36
N HIS A 31 1.83 0.40 25.27
CA HIS A 31 1.62 -1.03 25.07
C HIS A 31 2.71 -1.64 24.18
N LYS A 32 3.42 -2.64 24.69
CA LYS A 32 4.42 -3.35 23.89
C LYS A 32 3.77 -4.08 22.72
N THR A 33 4.07 -3.64 21.50
CA THR A 33 3.39 -4.00 20.26
C THR A 33 4.39 -4.57 19.24
N LEU A 34 4.04 -5.72 18.66
CA LEU A 34 4.71 -6.32 17.52
C LEU A 34 3.91 -6.06 16.24
N LEU A 35 4.56 -5.54 15.22
CA LEU A 35 4.04 -5.52 13.85
C LEU A 35 4.67 -6.67 13.08
N VAL A 36 3.85 -7.53 12.47
CA VAL A 36 4.30 -8.64 11.61
C VAL A 36 3.89 -8.32 10.19
N ASP A 37 4.87 -8.19 9.30
CA ASP A 37 4.63 -8.01 7.87
C ASP A 37 4.48 -9.37 7.20
N MET A 38 3.30 -9.68 6.69
CA MET A 38 3.00 -10.90 5.93
C MET A 38 2.82 -10.63 4.44
N ASP A 39 3.09 -9.40 3.97
CA ASP A 39 3.10 -9.09 2.54
C ASP A 39 4.51 -9.35 1.96
N PRO A 40 4.68 -10.19 0.92
CA PRO A 40 5.96 -10.38 0.25
C PRO A 40 6.60 -9.10 -0.29
N GLN A 41 5.84 -8.02 -0.43
CA GLN A 41 6.36 -6.73 -0.87
C GLN A 41 7.18 -5.99 0.21
N GLY A 42 7.08 -6.39 1.50
CA GLY A 42 7.89 -5.85 2.59
C GLY A 42 7.66 -4.36 2.89
N HIS A 43 6.47 -3.84 2.60
CA HIS A 43 6.20 -2.40 2.68
C HIS A 43 6.25 -1.83 4.11
N CYS A 44 6.09 -2.66 5.17
CA CYS A 44 6.23 -2.20 6.54
C CYS A 44 7.67 -1.77 6.85
N ALA A 45 8.66 -2.51 6.37
CA ALA A 45 10.07 -2.17 6.55
C ALA A 45 10.41 -0.84 5.86
N VAL A 46 9.98 -0.66 4.62
CA VAL A 46 10.16 0.59 3.86
C VAL A 46 9.49 1.77 4.57
N GLY A 47 8.22 1.61 4.99
CA GLY A 47 7.45 2.66 5.67
C GLY A 47 7.96 3.01 7.08
N LEU A 48 8.91 2.24 7.62
CA LEU A 48 9.55 2.45 8.92
C LEU A 48 11.06 2.72 8.82
N ALA A 49 11.58 2.94 7.60
CA ALA A 49 12.99 3.19 7.31
C ALA A 49 13.94 2.06 7.75
N VAL A 50 13.46 0.82 7.81
CA VAL A 50 14.33 -0.34 8.05
C VAL A 50 15.18 -0.59 6.80
N PRO A 51 16.53 -0.69 6.92
CA PRO A 51 17.40 -0.90 5.78
C PRO A 51 17.33 -2.35 5.29
N ASP A 52 16.88 -2.55 4.03
CA ASP A 52 16.74 -3.89 3.45
C ASP A 52 18.07 -4.65 3.45
N GLU A 53 19.19 -3.92 3.26
CA GLU A 53 20.54 -4.50 3.20
C GLU A 53 21.00 -5.07 4.55
N GLN A 54 20.39 -4.66 5.66
CA GLN A 54 20.73 -5.12 7.02
C GLN A 54 19.74 -6.18 7.52
N VAL A 55 18.65 -6.44 6.80
CA VAL A 55 17.67 -7.45 7.18
C VAL A 55 18.19 -8.84 6.78
N GLU A 56 18.92 -9.49 7.68
CA GLU A 56 19.44 -10.83 7.45
C GLU A 56 18.34 -11.90 7.50
N LYS A 57 17.40 -11.77 8.45
CA LYS A 57 16.29 -12.70 8.66
C LYS A 57 14.95 -11.97 8.61
N THR A 58 13.96 -12.62 8.05
CA THR A 58 12.59 -12.11 7.90
C THR A 58 11.58 -13.09 8.48
N ILE A 59 10.30 -12.71 8.48
CA ILE A 59 9.22 -13.61 8.91
C ILE A 59 9.24 -14.95 8.13
N TYR A 60 9.71 -14.95 6.87
CA TYR A 60 9.89 -16.17 6.09
C TYR A 60 10.76 -17.18 6.83
N ASP A 61 11.88 -16.77 7.42
CA ASP A 61 12.82 -17.64 8.10
C ASP A 61 12.25 -18.20 9.41
N ALA A 62 11.31 -17.51 10.05
CA ALA A 62 10.59 -18.00 11.22
C ALA A 62 9.43 -18.96 10.88
N LEU A 63 8.95 -18.97 9.64
CA LEU A 63 7.85 -19.82 9.19
C LEU A 63 8.32 -21.13 8.55
N ILE A 64 9.54 -21.17 8.03
CA ILE A 64 10.09 -22.30 7.27
C ILE A 64 11.00 -23.16 8.16
N GLU A 65 10.93 -24.46 7.94
CA GLU A 65 11.93 -25.42 8.43
C GLU A 65 13.03 -25.56 7.38
N PRO A 66 14.22 -25.01 7.60
CA PRO A 66 15.35 -25.20 6.71
C PRO A 66 15.81 -26.66 6.73
N ALA A 67 16.60 -27.08 5.72
CA ALA A 67 17.06 -28.46 5.57
C ALA A 67 17.91 -28.96 6.75
N ASP A 68 18.54 -28.06 7.49
CA ASP A 68 19.30 -28.35 8.71
C ASP A 68 18.43 -28.51 9.98
N GLY A 69 17.11 -28.34 9.87
CA GLY A 69 16.15 -28.45 10.97
C GLY A 69 16.16 -27.27 11.96
N ASN A 70 16.97 -26.25 11.72
CA ASN A 70 17.12 -25.12 12.64
C ASN A 70 16.18 -23.97 12.27
N VAL A 71 14.91 -24.04 12.71
CA VAL A 71 13.92 -22.97 12.49
C VAL A 71 14.34 -21.73 13.26
N ALA A 72 14.41 -20.58 12.58
CA ALA A 72 14.67 -19.30 13.23
C ALA A 72 13.54 -18.99 14.24
N LYS A 73 13.91 -18.59 15.45
CA LYS A 73 12.91 -18.10 16.41
C LYS A 73 12.40 -16.75 15.93
N LEU A 74 11.13 -16.46 16.18
CA LEU A 74 10.56 -15.16 15.82
C LEU A 74 11.33 -14.00 16.51
N SER A 75 11.86 -14.22 17.72
CA SER A 75 12.72 -13.26 18.40
C SER A 75 13.98 -12.88 17.63
N ASP A 76 14.52 -13.77 16.79
CA ASP A 76 15.75 -13.56 16.03
C ASP A 76 15.49 -12.76 14.72
N VAL A 77 14.22 -12.55 14.39
CA VAL A 77 13.74 -11.86 13.19
C VAL A 77 13.35 -10.40 13.51
N VAL A 78 13.02 -10.15 14.78
CA VAL A 78 12.41 -8.89 15.22
C VAL A 78 13.38 -7.74 15.23
N TRP A 79 12.98 -6.61 14.66
CA TRP A 79 13.66 -5.32 14.68
C TRP A 79 12.97 -4.36 15.63
N GLN A 80 13.75 -3.74 16.53
CA GLN A 80 13.23 -2.67 17.37
C GLN A 80 13.10 -1.38 16.55
N ILE A 81 11.86 -0.93 16.35
CA ILE A 81 11.56 0.31 15.62
C ILE A 81 11.61 1.52 16.54
N ALA A 82 10.99 1.38 17.72
CA ALA A 82 10.96 2.41 18.74
C ALA A 82 10.69 1.77 20.13
N THR A 83 10.64 2.58 21.17
CA THR A 83 10.19 2.10 22.49
C THR A 83 8.81 1.47 22.37
N ASN A 84 8.65 0.24 22.86
CA ASN A 84 7.42 -0.57 22.78
C ASN A 84 6.95 -0.91 21.37
N PHE A 85 7.74 -0.68 20.34
CA PHE A 85 7.36 -0.94 18.96
C PHE A 85 8.43 -1.75 18.23
N ASP A 86 8.09 -2.98 17.89
CA ASP A 86 8.97 -3.91 17.19
C ASP A 86 8.30 -4.36 15.87
N LEU A 87 9.13 -4.68 14.85
CA LEU A 87 8.73 -5.18 13.53
C LEU A 87 9.37 -6.54 13.26
N ALA A 88 8.57 -7.52 12.83
CA ALA A 88 9.04 -8.70 12.10
C ALA A 88 8.88 -8.43 10.60
N PRO A 89 9.97 -8.11 9.87
CA PRO A 89 9.90 -7.69 8.48
C PRO A 89 9.65 -8.86 7.53
N SER A 90 9.11 -8.56 6.35
CA SER A 90 8.96 -9.48 5.23
C SER A 90 9.90 -9.14 4.08
N ASN A 91 10.02 -10.06 3.14
CA ASN A 91 10.64 -9.83 1.83
C ASN A 91 10.03 -10.75 0.77
N ILE A 92 10.50 -10.62 -0.48
CA ILE A 92 9.99 -11.35 -1.64
C ILE A 92 10.08 -12.89 -1.47
N ARG A 93 10.99 -13.40 -0.63
CA ARG A 93 11.10 -14.85 -0.36
C ARG A 93 9.80 -15.43 0.21
N LEU A 94 8.99 -14.62 0.91
CA LEU A 94 7.71 -15.05 1.45
C LEU A 94 6.72 -15.47 0.35
N ALA A 95 6.85 -15.00 -0.89
CA ALA A 95 6.04 -15.45 -2.01
C ALA A 95 6.21 -16.96 -2.31
N ALA A 96 7.37 -17.53 -1.97
CA ALA A 96 7.61 -18.96 -2.14
C ALA A 96 6.93 -19.84 -1.07
N PHE A 97 6.40 -19.24 0.00
CA PHE A 97 5.80 -19.95 1.14
C PHE A 97 4.71 -20.94 0.71
N GLU A 98 3.84 -20.56 -0.20
CA GLU A 98 2.74 -21.40 -0.70
C GLU A 98 3.25 -22.64 -1.42
N GLN A 99 4.32 -22.50 -2.21
CA GLN A 99 4.94 -23.59 -2.96
C GLN A 99 5.67 -24.55 -2.02
N VAL A 100 6.43 -24.01 -1.05
CA VAL A 100 7.20 -24.78 -0.08
C VAL A 100 6.28 -25.64 0.80
N PHE A 101 5.11 -25.13 1.16
CA PHE A 101 4.16 -25.82 2.03
C PHE A 101 3.00 -26.50 1.30
N ALA A 102 3.01 -26.57 -0.03
CA ALA A 102 1.99 -27.25 -0.80
C ALA A 102 1.84 -28.72 -0.32
N GLY A 103 0.62 -29.09 0.09
CA GLY A 103 0.32 -30.46 0.55
C GLY A 103 0.88 -30.86 1.93
N ARG A 104 1.65 -30.01 2.60
CA ARG A 104 2.20 -30.33 3.94
C ARG A 104 1.14 -30.16 5.04
N PRO A 105 1.06 -31.07 6.02
CA PRO A 105 0.20 -30.91 7.19
C PRO A 105 0.69 -29.74 8.06
N GLY A 106 -0.24 -29.04 8.73
CA GLY A 106 0.09 -27.94 9.65
C GLY A 106 0.57 -26.65 8.96
N ARG A 107 0.50 -26.57 7.63
CA ARG A 107 0.92 -25.39 6.85
C ARG A 107 0.15 -24.12 7.19
N ASP A 108 -1.09 -24.27 7.67
CA ASP A 108 -1.98 -23.14 7.98
C ASP A 108 -1.71 -22.57 9.40
N ASP A 109 -0.92 -23.25 10.23
CA ASP A 109 -0.67 -22.89 11.63
C ASP A 109 0.75 -22.36 11.90
N ARG A 110 1.58 -22.18 10.88
CA ARG A 110 2.99 -21.80 11.03
C ARG A 110 3.16 -20.46 11.73
N LEU A 111 2.38 -19.44 11.35
CA LEU A 111 2.43 -18.14 12.01
C LEU A 111 1.94 -18.21 13.46
N SER A 112 0.87 -18.97 13.73
CA SER A 112 0.38 -19.17 15.10
C SER A 112 1.45 -19.81 15.99
N GLN A 113 2.18 -20.81 15.47
CA GLN A 113 3.29 -21.45 16.18
C GLN A 113 4.45 -20.49 16.44
N ALA A 114 4.83 -19.68 15.44
CA ALA A 114 5.88 -18.68 15.59
C ALA A 114 5.52 -17.63 16.63
N LEU A 115 4.29 -17.12 16.61
CA LEU A 115 3.78 -16.11 17.56
C LEU A 115 3.67 -16.65 18.99
N ALA A 116 3.39 -17.95 19.18
CA ALA A 116 3.32 -18.57 20.50
C ALA A 116 4.66 -18.43 21.26
N SER A 117 5.80 -18.41 20.55
CA SER A 117 7.12 -18.26 21.15
C SER A 117 7.37 -16.88 21.80
N VAL A 118 6.62 -15.85 21.39
CA VAL A 118 6.78 -14.46 21.85
C VAL A 118 5.52 -13.90 22.54
N GLN A 119 4.48 -14.73 22.73
CA GLN A 119 3.18 -14.28 23.24
C GLN A 119 3.22 -13.56 24.59
N ASN A 120 4.20 -13.85 25.45
CA ASN A 120 4.40 -13.22 26.75
C ASN A 120 5.24 -11.93 26.67
N SER A 121 5.86 -11.68 25.53
CA SER A 121 6.74 -10.51 25.33
C SER A 121 5.98 -9.29 24.81
N TYR A 122 4.79 -9.49 24.26
CA TYR A 122 3.98 -8.40 23.66
C TYR A 122 2.56 -8.43 24.20
N GLN A 123 1.96 -7.23 24.30
CA GLN A 123 0.54 -7.08 24.64
C GLN A 123 -0.33 -7.12 23.38
N TRP A 124 0.21 -6.59 22.27
CA TRP A 124 -0.47 -6.52 20.98
C TRP A 124 0.41 -7.07 19.86
N CYS A 125 -0.23 -7.70 18.91
CA CYS A 125 0.37 -8.08 17.63
C CYS A 125 -0.55 -7.60 16.49
N ILE A 126 0.00 -6.81 15.58
CA ILE A 126 -0.67 -6.37 14.37
C ILE A 126 -0.04 -7.11 13.19
N ILE A 127 -0.87 -7.76 12.37
CA ILE A 127 -0.42 -8.52 11.21
C ILE A 127 -0.86 -7.77 9.93
N ASP A 128 0.09 -7.28 9.16
CA ASP A 128 -0.16 -6.70 7.83
C ASP A 128 -0.25 -7.81 6.79
N CYS A 129 -1.36 -7.88 6.04
CA CYS A 129 -1.63 -8.96 5.11
C CYS A 129 -1.57 -8.49 3.64
N PRO A 130 -1.13 -9.38 2.72
CA PRO A 130 -1.16 -9.08 1.29
C PRO A 130 -2.59 -8.91 0.78
N PRO A 131 -2.78 -8.35 -0.43
CA PRO A 131 -4.11 -8.20 -1.03
C PRO A 131 -4.69 -9.52 -1.57
N SER A 132 -3.92 -10.61 -1.55
CA SER A 132 -4.36 -11.94 -2.00
C SER A 132 -4.93 -12.76 -0.86
N VAL A 133 -5.89 -13.63 -1.18
CA VAL A 133 -6.42 -14.65 -0.24
C VAL A 133 -5.75 -15.98 -0.57
N GLY A 134 -4.59 -16.21 0.02
CA GLY A 134 -3.81 -17.43 -0.14
C GLY A 134 -3.36 -18.00 1.21
N LEU A 135 -2.42 -18.94 1.21
CA LEU A 135 -1.92 -19.60 2.40
C LEU A 135 -1.33 -18.61 3.43
N ILE A 136 -0.72 -17.53 2.97
CA ILE A 136 -0.19 -16.45 3.82
C ILE A 136 -1.32 -15.79 4.62
N THR A 137 -2.40 -15.41 3.95
CA THR A 137 -3.57 -14.81 4.60
C THR A 137 -4.29 -15.81 5.53
N PHE A 138 -4.34 -17.08 5.16
CA PHE A 138 -4.85 -18.15 6.04
C PHE A 138 -4.03 -18.25 7.33
N ASN A 139 -2.71 -18.19 7.25
CA ASN A 139 -1.86 -18.19 8.44
C ASN A 139 -2.15 -16.99 9.35
N ALA A 140 -2.34 -15.81 8.79
CA ALA A 140 -2.73 -14.62 9.56
C ALA A 140 -4.08 -14.80 10.25
N LEU A 141 -5.07 -15.34 9.54
CA LEU A 141 -6.42 -15.63 10.08
C LEU A 141 -6.42 -16.71 11.16
N ARG A 142 -5.56 -17.70 11.03
CA ARG A 142 -5.39 -18.76 12.06
C ARG A 142 -4.70 -18.22 13.32
N ALA A 143 -3.84 -17.23 13.16
CA ALA A 143 -3.05 -16.65 14.24
C ALA A 143 -3.75 -15.50 14.97
N CYS A 144 -4.75 -14.83 14.36
CA CYS A 144 -5.38 -13.64 14.94
C CYS A 144 -6.62 -13.97 15.79
N ASP A 145 -6.94 -13.06 16.70
CA ASP A 145 -8.18 -13.04 17.48
C ASP A 145 -9.26 -12.21 16.78
N GLU A 146 -8.81 -11.17 16.08
CA GLU A 146 -9.66 -10.20 15.38
C GLU A 146 -9.11 -9.87 14.00
N VAL A 147 -10.03 -9.50 13.11
CA VAL A 147 -9.71 -8.98 11.78
C VAL A 147 -10.25 -7.56 11.67
N ILE A 148 -9.41 -6.63 11.22
CA ILE A 148 -9.84 -5.31 10.78
C ILE A 148 -9.79 -5.27 9.25
N VAL A 149 -10.92 -4.89 8.64
CA VAL A 149 -11.05 -4.68 7.20
C VAL A 149 -11.10 -3.17 6.93
N PRO A 150 -9.98 -2.54 6.54
CA PRO A 150 -10.01 -1.13 6.15
C PRO A 150 -10.72 -0.98 4.81
N VAL A 151 -11.75 -0.13 4.78
CA VAL A 151 -12.63 0.09 3.62
C VAL A 151 -12.56 1.54 3.20
N GLU A 152 -12.04 1.80 2.01
CA GLU A 152 -12.11 3.12 1.39
C GLU A 152 -13.57 3.51 1.14
N THR A 153 -13.93 4.77 1.36
CA THR A 153 -15.30 5.27 1.16
C THR A 153 -15.58 5.64 -0.29
N GLY A 154 -15.32 4.71 -1.22
CA GLY A 154 -15.55 4.83 -2.65
C GLY A 154 -16.67 3.91 -3.16
N TYR A 155 -17.14 4.16 -4.38
CA TYR A 155 -18.33 3.48 -4.96
C TYR A 155 -18.23 1.94 -4.96
N PHE A 156 -17.09 1.37 -5.34
CA PHE A 156 -16.92 -0.09 -5.44
C PHE A 156 -16.62 -0.77 -4.09
N SER A 157 -16.49 -0.02 -3.02
CA SER A 157 -16.01 -0.53 -1.73
C SER A 157 -17.03 -1.42 -1.03
N LEU A 158 -18.33 -1.11 -1.15
CA LEU A 158 -19.41 -1.92 -0.57
C LEU A 158 -19.47 -3.31 -1.19
N HIS A 159 -19.34 -3.41 -2.53
CA HIS A 159 -19.34 -4.70 -3.20
C HIS A 159 -18.10 -5.55 -2.82
N GLY A 160 -16.92 -4.91 -2.79
CA GLY A 160 -15.69 -5.57 -2.36
C GLY A 160 -15.75 -6.05 -0.90
N LEU A 161 -16.37 -5.23 -0.01
CA LEU A 161 -16.56 -5.61 1.39
C LEU A 161 -17.51 -6.82 1.53
N THR A 162 -18.62 -6.84 0.81
CA THR A 162 -19.54 -7.99 0.85
C THR A 162 -18.82 -9.28 0.45
N LYS A 163 -18.07 -9.28 -0.65
CA LYS A 163 -17.27 -10.44 -1.07
C LYS A 163 -16.21 -10.83 -0.03
N MET A 164 -15.59 -9.85 0.61
CA MET A 164 -14.62 -10.11 1.67
C MET A 164 -15.27 -10.78 2.88
N MET A 165 -16.47 -10.32 3.29
CA MET A 165 -17.22 -10.94 4.39
C MET A 165 -17.61 -12.38 4.08
N GLU A 166 -18.11 -12.66 2.86
CA GLU A 166 -18.39 -14.02 2.40
C GLU A 166 -17.15 -14.93 2.46
N THR A 167 -15.99 -14.40 2.03
CA THR A 167 -14.71 -15.11 2.11
C THR A 167 -14.33 -15.42 3.58
N LEU A 168 -14.47 -14.44 4.48
CA LEU A 168 -14.18 -14.64 5.90
C LEU A 168 -15.13 -15.64 6.55
N ASP A 169 -16.40 -15.66 6.17
CA ASP A 169 -17.36 -16.63 6.69
C ASP A 169 -17.04 -18.06 6.22
N MET A 170 -16.70 -18.26 4.94
CA MET A 170 -16.19 -19.55 4.45
C MET A 170 -14.94 -20.02 5.21
N LEU A 171 -14.06 -19.09 5.57
CA LEU A 171 -12.84 -19.39 6.33
C LEU A 171 -13.14 -19.76 7.79
N ARG A 172 -14.11 -19.08 8.42
CA ARG A 172 -14.60 -19.43 9.76
C ARG A 172 -15.16 -20.85 9.79
N GLU A 173 -15.98 -21.21 8.80
CA GLU A 173 -16.53 -22.56 8.68
C GLU A 173 -15.43 -23.62 8.55
N ARG A 174 -14.41 -23.35 7.72
CA ARG A 174 -13.28 -24.28 7.52
C ARG A 174 -12.38 -24.43 8.74
N THR A 175 -12.15 -23.35 9.48
CA THR A 175 -11.22 -23.33 10.61
C THR A 175 -11.89 -23.73 11.93
N GLY A 176 -13.23 -23.69 12.01
CA GLY A 176 -13.99 -23.87 13.24
C GLY A 176 -13.76 -22.76 14.27
N ARG A 177 -13.05 -21.67 13.92
CA ARG A 177 -12.73 -20.57 14.84
C ARG A 177 -13.69 -19.40 14.67
N GLN A 178 -14.15 -18.87 15.78
CA GLN A 178 -14.87 -17.59 15.83
C GLN A 178 -13.83 -16.45 15.75
N ILE A 179 -13.79 -15.75 14.62
CA ILE A 179 -12.93 -14.58 14.43
C ILE A 179 -13.82 -13.34 14.49
N ASN A 180 -13.48 -12.38 15.36
CA ASN A 180 -14.20 -11.12 15.43
C ASN A 180 -13.79 -10.24 14.23
N VAL A 181 -14.74 -9.86 13.38
CA VAL A 181 -14.48 -9.02 12.22
C VAL A 181 -14.96 -7.60 12.51
N ARG A 182 -14.10 -6.63 12.24
CA ARG A 182 -14.39 -5.20 12.35
C ARG A 182 -14.13 -4.50 11.01
N VAL A 183 -15.03 -3.64 10.64
CA VAL A 183 -14.93 -2.82 9.41
C VAL A 183 -14.47 -1.42 9.80
N LEU A 184 -13.33 -0.99 9.26
CA LEU A 184 -12.77 0.33 9.50
C LEU A 184 -12.99 1.23 8.28
N PRO A 185 -13.83 2.28 8.35
CA PRO A 185 -13.89 3.31 7.32
C PRO A 185 -12.51 3.97 7.18
N ASN A 186 -11.93 3.90 5.99
CA ASN A 186 -10.58 4.40 5.71
C ASN A 186 -10.58 5.35 4.51
N LEU A 187 -9.57 6.20 4.43
CA LEU A 187 -9.45 7.23 3.38
C LEU A 187 -10.72 8.08 3.24
N TYR A 188 -11.40 8.32 4.37
CA TYR A 188 -12.68 9.01 4.41
C TYR A 188 -12.51 10.51 4.13
N ASP A 189 -12.94 10.96 2.96
CA ASP A 189 -12.94 12.39 2.63
C ASP A 189 -14.29 13.02 2.95
N THR A 190 -14.38 13.68 4.11
CA THR A 190 -15.60 14.35 4.61
C THR A 190 -16.15 15.42 3.65
N ARG A 191 -15.33 15.94 2.74
CA ARG A 191 -15.71 17.00 1.79
C ARG A 191 -16.61 16.46 0.68
N THR A 192 -16.49 15.18 0.34
CA THR A 192 -17.22 14.57 -0.77
C THR A 192 -18.59 14.04 -0.34
N LYS A 193 -19.61 14.27 -1.17
CA LYS A 193 -20.95 13.73 -0.97
C LYS A 193 -20.94 12.20 -1.01
N LEU A 194 -20.22 11.64 -1.98
CA LEU A 194 -20.08 10.19 -2.17
C LEU A 194 -19.55 9.50 -0.90
N ALA A 195 -18.49 10.00 -0.28
CA ALA A 195 -17.94 9.37 0.92
C ALA A 195 -18.93 9.35 2.08
N ARG A 196 -19.74 10.42 2.24
CA ARG A 196 -20.80 10.48 3.26
C ARG A 196 -21.91 9.45 2.99
N GLU A 197 -22.33 9.31 1.73
CA GLU A 197 -23.34 8.33 1.31
C GLU A 197 -22.84 6.89 1.54
N VAL A 198 -21.59 6.59 1.11
CA VAL A 198 -20.98 5.27 1.34
C VAL A 198 -20.85 4.95 2.83
N LEU A 199 -20.44 5.93 3.66
CA LEU A 199 -20.41 5.74 5.11
C LEU A 199 -21.80 5.48 5.70
N GLY A 200 -22.84 6.14 5.18
CA GLY A 200 -24.24 5.88 5.52
C GLY A 200 -24.67 4.44 5.22
N GLU A 201 -24.32 3.95 4.03
CA GLU A 201 -24.57 2.56 3.62
C GLU A 201 -23.78 1.55 4.47
N LEU A 202 -22.52 1.83 4.81
CA LEU A 202 -21.75 1.01 5.73
C LEU A 202 -22.42 0.91 7.10
N ARG A 203 -22.90 2.03 7.64
CA ARG A 203 -23.64 2.06 8.90
C ARG A 203 -24.95 1.29 8.86
N ALA A 204 -25.65 1.32 7.72
CA ALA A 204 -26.91 0.59 7.56
C ALA A 204 -26.68 -0.93 7.46
N LYS A 205 -25.70 -1.36 6.66
CA LYS A 205 -25.49 -2.78 6.34
C LYS A 205 -24.57 -3.52 7.31
N PHE A 206 -23.56 -2.84 7.85
CA PHE A 206 -22.51 -3.45 8.67
C PHE A 206 -22.44 -2.91 10.10
N LYS A 207 -23.54 -2.35 10.60
CA LYS A 207 -23.63 -1.72 11.95
C LYS A 207 -23.05 -2.61 13.06
N HIS A 208 -23.22 -3.92 12.96
CA HIS A 208 -22.81 -4.88 13.98
C HIS A 208 -21.28 -5.08 14.06
N CYS A 209 -20.55 -4.72 13.01
CA CYS A 209 -19.10 -4.85 12.95
C CYS A 209 -18.38 -3.57 12.52
N LEU A 210 -19.12 -2.48 12.25
CA LEU A 210 -18.52 -1.20 11.88
C LEU A 210 -17.90 -0.52 13.09
N MET A 211 -16.66 -0.08 12.96
CA MET A 211 -15.96 0.68 13.99
C MET A 211 -16.53 2.10 14.12
N GLU A 212 -16.48 2.67 15.33
CA GLU A 212 -16.82 4.07 15.58
C GLU A 212 -15.77 5.00 15.00
N SER A 213 -14.50 4.61 15.08
CA SER A 213 -13.36 5.31 14.48
C SER A 213 -13.38 5.22 12.96
N ALA A 214 -12.94 6.30 12.32
CA ALA A 214 -12.70 6.35 10.87
C ALA A 214 -11.36 7.05 10.61
N ILE A 215 -10.60 6.55 9.66
CA ILE A 215 -9.35 7.19 9.23
C ILE A 215 -9.67 8.15 8.08
N ASN A 216 -9.53 9.43 8.35
CA ASN A 216 -9.81 10.46 7.37
C ASN A 216 -8.70 10.53 6.31
N PHE A 217 -9.07 10.92 5.09
CA PHE A 217 -8.10 11.21 4.05
C PHE A 217 -7.14 12.31 4.53
N ASN A 218 -5.85 11.98 4.58
CA ASN A 218 -4.83 12.89 5.07
C ASN A 218 -3.51 12.68 4.29
N THR A 219 -3.03 13.75 3.64
CA THR A 219 -1.78 13.72 2.86
C THR A 219 -0.56 13.46 3.74
N LYS A 220 -0.62 13.88 5.02
CA LYS A 220 0.45 13.66 6.01
C LYS A 220 0.74 12.18 6.25
N LEU A 221 -0.24 11.29 6.09
CA LEU A 221 -0.01 9.84 6.17
C LEU A 221 0.84 9.32 5.00
N LYS A 222 0.66 9.87 3.80
CA LYS A 222 1.49 9.53 2.64
C LYS A 222 2.89 10.11 2.76
N GLU A 223 2.99 11.36 3.22
CA GLU A 223 4.27 12.01 3.48
C GLU A 223 5.06 11.22 4.55
N ALA A 224 4.43 10.88 5.67
CA ALA A 224 5.04 10.11 6.76
C ALA A 224 5.65 8.79 6.26
N ALA A 225 4.91 8.03 5.45
CA ALA A 225 5.41 6.79 4.84
C ALA A 225 6.62 7.04 3.93
N SER A 226 6.65 8.15 3.17
CA SER A 226 7.79 8.52 2.32
C SER A 226 9.03 8.91 3.11
N PHE A 227 8.84 9.35 4.36
CA PHE A 227 9.94 9.65 5.30
C PHE A 227 10.30 8.47 6.21
N GLY A 228 9.70 7.30 6.00
CA GLY A 228 9.95 6.12 6.83
C GLY A 228 9.57 6.32 8.30
N GLN A 229 8.52 7.08 8.57
CA GLN A 229 8.06 7.42 9.91
C GLN A 229 6.56 7.14 10.07
N PRO A 230 6.11 6.59 11.20
CA PRO A 230 4.69 6.58 11.51
C PRO A 230 4.19 8.01 11.79
N ILE A 231 2.89 8.23 11.64
CA ILE A 231 2.27 9.54 11.85
C ILE A 231 2.46 10.06 13.28
N THR A 232 2.63 9.16 14.24
CA THR A 232 2.89 9.47 15.65
C THR A 232 4.21 10.21 15.87
N GLU A 233 5.14 10.09 14.94
CA GLU A 233 6.45 10.77 14.94
C GLU A 233 6.48 11.91 13.93
N TYR A 234 5.92 11.67 12.72
CA TYR A 234 5.99 12.61 11.63
C TYR A 234 5.19 13.90 11.89
N ASP A 235 3.93 13.76 12.33
CA ASP A 235 3.06 14.89 12.63
C ASP A 235 2.06 14.54 13.74
N PRO A 236 2.47 14.63 15.03
CA PRO A 236 1.61 14.36 16.18
C PRO A 236 0.45 15.35 16.36
N GLY A 237 0.45 16.47 15.64
CA GLY A 237 -0.62 17.45 15.61
C GLY A 237 -1.71 17.14 14.56
N SER A 238 -1.41 16.27 13.61
CA SER A 238 -2.27 16.01 12.46
C SER A 238 -3.57 15.30 12.83
N ARG A 239 -4.57 15.44 11.93
CA ARG A 239 -5.80 14.65 12.03
C ARG A 239 -5.53 13.15 11.95
N GLY A 240 -4.59 12.74 11.09
CA GLY A 240 -4.22 11.33 10.97
C GLY A 240 -3.71 10.74 12.28
N TYR A 241 -2.90 11.47 13.04
CA TYR A 241 -2.48 11.08 14.38
C TYR A 241 -3.69 10.85 15.32
N LYS A 242 -4.59 11.83 15.38
CA LYS A 242 -5.79 11.75 16.23
C LYS A 242 -6.68 10.56 15.84
N ASP A 243 -6.86 10.31 14.56
CA ASP A 243 -7.66 9.20 14.05
C ASP A 243 -7.06 7.85 14.50
N PHE A 244 -5.73 7.65 14.37
CA PHE A 244 -5.09 6.40 14.77
C PHE A 244 -5.01 6.20 16.29
N VAL A 245 -4.83 7.27 17.07
CA VAL A 245 -4.91 7.17 18.54
C VAL A 245 -6.34 6.81 18.98
N ASN A 246 -7.37 7.37 18.36
CA ASN A 246 -8.76 7.00 18.64
C ASN A 246 -9.07 5.55 18.25
N LEU A 247 -8.56 5.09 17.10
CA LEU A 247 -8.65 3.68 16.70
C LEU A 247 -8.01 2.75 17.75
N ALA A 248 -6.80 3.09 18.21
CA ALA A 248 -6.12 2.32 19.26
C ALA A 248 -6.93 2.28 20.56
N ARG A 249 -7.47 3.43 20.99
CA ARG A 249 -8.32 3.53 22.19
C ARG A 249 -9.61 2.72 22.07
N GLU A 250 -10.28 2.78 20.92
CA GLU A 250 -11.47 1.96 20.65
C GLU A 250 -11.19 0.47 20.78
N LEU A 251 -10.05 -0.01 20.25
CA LEU A 251 -9.60 -1.38 20.39
C LEU A 251 -9.29 -1.77 21.84
N MET A 252 -8.86 -0.82 22.66
CA MET A 252 -8.64 -1.00 24.10
C MET A 252 -9.95 -0.96 24.91
N GLY A 253 -11.10 -0.75 24.27
CA GLY A 253 -12.43 -0.64 24.95
C GLY A 253 -12.75 0.74 25.48
N HIS A 254 -12.00 1.77 25.08
CA HIS A 254 -12.29 3.15 25.44
C HIS A 254 -13.08 3.85 24.33
N ARG A 255 -13.95 4.78 24.70
CA ARG A 255 -14.61 5.62 23.68
C ARG A 255 -13.62 6.57 23.02
N PRO A 256 -13.79 6.85 21.72
CA PRO A 256 -13.05 7.93 21.07
C PRO A 256 -13.22 9.25 21.83
N MET A 257 -12.11 9.94 22.05
CA MET A 257 -12.08 11.22 22.75
C MET A 257 -11.43 12.28 21.88
N GLU A 258 -11.64 13.54 22.22
CA GLU A 258 -10.84 14.61 21.64
C GLU A 258 -9.36 14.41 22.06
N VAL A 259 -8.51 14.12 21.08
CA VAL A 259 -7.09 13.83 21.31
C VAL A 259 -6.33 15.14 21.29
N GLU A 260 -5.74 15.50 22.44
CA GLU A 260 -4.79 16.62 22.49
C GLU A 260 -3.53 16.28 21.67
N PRO A 261 -2.85 17.29 21.08
CA PRO A 261 -1.56 17.08 20.46
C PRO A 261 -0.61 16.43 21.46
N ALA A 262 0.15 15.46 20.99
CA ALA A 262 1.09 14.77 21.87
C ALA A 262 2.08 15.77 22.46
N THR A 263 2.15 15.84 23.80
CA THR A 263 3.22 16.51 24.49
C THR A 263 4.56 15.79 24.18
N ASN A 264 5.47 16.52 23.74
CA ASN A 264 6.81 16.43 23.18
C ASN A 264 7.79 15.28 23.54
N GLU A 265 7.37 14.11 23.96
CA GLU A 265 8.30 12.98 24.03
C GLU A 265 8.10 12.07 22.80
N PRO A 266 8.98 12.18 21.79
CA PRO A 266 8.96 11.24 20.66
C PRO A 266 9.28 9.84 21.18
N LEU A 267 8.71 8.80 20.53
CA LEU A 267 9.15 7.43 20.74
C LEU A 267 10.65 7.37 20.48
N THR A 268 11.42 6.89 21.44
CA THR A 268 12.89 6.76 21.28
C THR A 268 13.14 5.65 20.25
N ARG A 269 13.66 6.03 19.10
CA ARG A 269 14.07 5.11 18.02
C ARG A 269 15.55 4.80 18.11
N PRO A 270 16.01 3.62 17.66
CA PRO A 270 17.42 3.35 17.44
C PRO A 270 18.06 4.42 16.54
N ALA A 271 19.29 4.85 16.87
CA ALA A 271 19.95 5.96 16.18
C ALA A 271 20.08 5.73 14.66
N GLU A 272 20.27 4.50 14.24
CA GLU A 272 20.39 4.10 12.83
C GLU A 272 19.09 4.36 12.04
N LEU A 273 17.94 4.02 12.62
CA LEU A 273 16.64 4.28 11.99
C LEU A 273 16.33 5.79 11.91
N VAL A 274 16.74 6.55 12.94
CA VAL A 274 16.63 8.02 12.94
C VAL A 274 17.51 8.62 11.85
N GLN A 275 18.74 8.12 11.70
CA GLN A 275 19.67 8.60 10.68
C GLN A 275 19.13 8.28 9.26
N ARG A 276 18.62 7.06 9.04
CA ARG A 276 18.03 6.67 7.76
C ARG A 276 16.77 7.47 7.43
N ALA A 277 15.89 7.70 8.39
CA ALA A 277 14.72 8.56 8.20
C ALA A 277 15.15 10.00 7.80
N ARG A 278 16.21 10.53 8.41
CA ARG A 278 16.79 11.84 8.00
C ARG A 278 17.37 11.81 6.59
N GLN A 279 18.05 10.72 6.20
CA GLN A 279 18.56 10.56 4.83
C GLN A 279 17.40 10.50 3.81
N LEU A 280 16.35 9.71 4.09
CA LEU A 280 15.15 9.67 3.25
C LEU A 280 14.47 11.05 3.16
N ALA A 281 14.39 11.78 4.28
CA ALA A 281 13.87 13.14 4.30
C ALA A 281 14.71 14.10 3.41
N GLN A 282 16.03 13.99 3.46
CA GLN A 282 16.92 14.79 2.62
C GLN A 282 16.76 14.45 1.14
N LEU A 283 16.69 13.16 0.78
CA LEU A 283 16.47 12.71 -0.60
C LEU A 283 15.09 13.16 -1.11
N THR A 284 14.07 13.03 -0.28
CA THR A 284 12.71 13.48 -0.60
C THR A 284 12.66 15.00 -0.74
N ASN A 285 13.31 15.75 0.15
CA ASN A 285 13.41 17.22 0.04
C ASN A 285 14.26 17.66 -1.17
N LEU A 286 15.28 16.91 -1.57
CA LEU A 286 16.02 17.16 -2.80
C LEU A 286 15.17 16.89 -4.05
N GLN A 287 14.29 15.89 -4.01
CA GLN A 287 13.34 15.63 -5.09
C GLN A 287 12.16 16.62 -5.12
N PHE A 288 11.65 17.03 -3.93
CA PHE A 288 10.53 17.96 -3.79
C PHE A 288 10.96 19.40 -3.48
N GLY A 289 12.14 19.60 -2.91
CA GLY A 289 12.67 20.91 -2.47
C GLY A 289 13.07 21.86 -3.60
N LYS A 290 13.19 21.36 -4.84
CA LYS A 290 13.22 22.21 -6.04
C LYS A 290 11.84 22.75 -6.41
N ASN A 291 10.76 22.28 -5.73
CA ASN A 291 9.37 22.64 -5.97
C ASN A 291 8.64 23.12 -4.70
N ALA A 292 9.34 23.38 -3.59
CA ALA A 292 8.76 24.05 -2.42
C ALA A 292 8.66 25.57 -2.66
N VAL A 293 7.90 25.92 -3.66
CA VAL A 293 7.34 27.26 -3.81
C VAL A 293 6.27 27.42 -2.73
N THR A 294 6.31 28.49 -1.95
CA THR A 294 5.28 28.77 -0.95
C THR A 294 3.91 28.83 -1.63
N LEU A 295 2.81 28.52 -0.92
CA LEU A 295 1.44 28.56 -1.49
C LEU A 295 1.11 29.90 -2.16
N ALA A 296 1.76 31.00 -1.76
CA ALA A 296 1.65 32.31 -2.37
C ALA A 296 2.36 32.39 -3.73
N ASP A 297 3.54 31.75 -3.87
CA ASP A 297 4.30 31.70 -5.11
C ASP A 297 3.66 30.73 -6.11
N ALA A 298 3.09 29.60 -5.62
CA ALA A 298 2.32 28.65 -6.45
C ALA A 298 1.07 29.32 -7.07
N ALA A 299 0.42 30.24 -6.36
CA ALA A 299 -0.72 31.00 -6.88
C ALA A 299 -0.30 32.05 -7.92
N ALA A 300 0.94 32.54 -7.88
CA ALA A 300 1.50 33.48 -8.86
C ALA A 300 2.01 32.75 -10.13
N GLU A 301 2.60 31.53 -9.98
CA GLU A 301 3.08 30.72 -11.11
C GLU A 301 1.96 30.05 -11.92
N MET A 302 0.76 29.86 -11.33
CA MET A 302 -0.41 29.38 -12.08
C MET A 302 -0.87 30.29 -13.22
N ARG A 303 -0.22 31.43 -13.44
CA ARG A 303 -0.57 32.41 -14.47
C ARG A 303 0.29 32.37 -15.74
N THR A 304 1.25 31.47 -15.87
CA THR A 304 2.03 31.31 -17.10
C THR A 304 1.78 29.94 -17.75
N THR A 305 1.07 29.97 -18.87
CA THR A 305 0.72 28.80 -19.71
C THR A 305 1.93 27.95 -20.14
N ALA A 306 3.12 28.53 -20.28
CA ALA A 306 4.35 27.84 -20.66
C ALA A 306 4.91 26.91 -19.58
N SER A 307 4.77 27.24 -18.28
CA SER A 307 5.24 26.42 -17.16
C SER A 307 4.37 25.16 -16.95
N THR A 308 3.07 25.28 -17.22
CA THR A 308 2.14 24.15 -17.13
C THR A 308 2.38 23.13 -18.24
N GLN A 309 2.71 23.60 -19.45
CA GLN A 309 3.02 22.75 -20.60
C GLN A 309 4.30 21.93 -20.38
N ALA A 310 5.36 22.53 -19.85
CA ALA A 310 6.62 21.83 -19.54
C ALA A 310 6.43 20.76 -18.46
N LYS A 311 5.60 21.02 -17.43
CA LYS A 311 5.29 20.04 -16.37
C LYS A 311 4.43 18.88 -16.86
N ILE A 312 3.53 19.11 -17.80
CA ILE A 312 2.69 18.08 -18.42
C ILE A 312 3.53 17.14 -19.32
N GLU A 313 4.56 17.67 -19.97
CA GLU A 313 5.49 16.88 -20.81
C GLU A 313 6.45 15.98 -19.97
N GLU A 314 6.58 16.22 -18.69
CA GLU A 314 7.45 15.46 -17.77
C GLU A 314 6.83 14.14 -17.29
N PHE A 315 5.54 13.90 -17.54
CA PHE A 315 4.86 12.67 -17.12
C PHE A 315 4.85 11.60 -18.23
N TYR A 316 4.84 10.33 -17.84
CA TYR A 316 4.68 9.19 -18.72
C TYR A 316 3.21 8.74 -18.85
N GLY A 317 2.91 7.94 -19.88
CA GLY A 317 1.58 7.43 -20.20
C GLY A 317 0.93 8.11 -21.39
N VAL A 318 -0.37 7.87 -21.59
CA VAL A 318 -1.13 8.43 -22.73
C VAL A 318 -2.06 9.53 -22.24
N ARG A 319 -2.08 10.66 -22.97
CA ARG A 319 -2.86 11.87 -22.61
C ARG A 319 -3.33 12.65 -23.81
N GLN A 320 -4.38 13.43 -23.58
CA GLN A 320 -4.85 14.41 -24.53
C GLN A 320 -4.29 15.80 -24.21
N ILE A 321 -3.62 16.43 -25.18
CA ILE A 321 -3.05 17.76 -25.07
C ILE A 321 -3.40 18.54 -26.33
N ASN A 322 -4.17 19.62 -26.19
CA ASN A 322 -4.57 20.49 -27.31
C ASN A 322 -5.19 19.77 -28.51
N GLY A 323 -6.02 18.73 -28.27
CA GLY A 323 -6.66 17.95 -29.31
C GLY A 323 -5.79 16.85 -29.93
N GLU A 324 -4.57 16.66 -29.47
CA GLU A 324 -3.69 15.57 -29.85
C GLU A 324 -3.52 14.57 -28.71
N THR A 325 -3.30 13.30 -29.02
CA THR A 325 -2.98 12.24 -28.06
C THR A 325 -1.47 12.09 -27.97
N LEU A 326 -0.91 12.42 -26.81
CA LEU A 326 0.50 12.22 -26.48
C LEU A 326 0.70 10.81 -25.92
N PHE A 327 1.55 10.01 -26.54
CA PHE A 327 2.11 8.79 -26.01
C PHE A 327 3.49 9.08 -25.44
N SER A 328 3.73 8.80 -24.16
CA SER A 328 5.01 9.03 -23.50
C SER A 328 5.38 7.85 -22.60
N THR A 329 6.59 7.32 -22.77
CA THR A 329 7.06 6.15 -22.01
C THR A 329 8.55 6.25 -21.72
N ARG A 330 9.09 5.34 -20.88
CA ARG A 330 10.51 5.31 -20.53
C ARG A 330 11.09 3.91 -20.79
N PHE A 331 12.13 3.87 -21.62
CA PHE A 331 12.93 2.69 -21.88
C PHE A 331 14.40 3.11 -21.98
N GLU A 332 15.18 2.89 -20.90
CA GLU A 332 16.53 3.46 -20.74
C GLU A 332 17.56 2.93 -21.74
N ASN A 333 17.42 1.67 -22.19
CA ASN A 333 18.38 1.02 -23.07
C ASN A 333 17.79 0.68 -24.45
N ALA A 334 16.68 1.30 -24.84
CA ALA A 334 16.07 1.06 -26.14
C ALA A 334 16.79 1.85 -27.24
N ASN A 335 17.01 1.22 -28.39
CA ASN A 335 17.51 1.89 -29.59
C ASN A 335 16.37 2.44 -30.45
N ARG A 336 15.18 1.83 -30.35
CA ARG A 336 14.02 2.20 -31.14
C ARG A 336 12.73 1.86 -30.39
N VAL A 337 11.83 2.82 -30.28
CA VAL A 337 10.49 2.63 -29.69
C VAL A 337 9.43 3.11 -30.66
N GLN A 338 8.36 2.35 -30.80
CA GLN A 338 7.22 2.64 -31.68
C GLN A 338 5.92 2.35 -30.95
N VAL A 339 4.81 2.94 -31.38
CA VAL A 339 3.49 2.61 -30.91
C VAL A 339 2.67 2.02 -32.06
N ALA A 340 2.03 0.88 -31.82
CA ALA A 340 1.15 0.21 -32.76
C ALA A 340 -0.22 -0.02 -32.09
N GLY A 341 -1.28 0.15 -32.83
CA GLY A 341 -2.64 0.02 -32.33
C GLY A 341 -3.69 0.11 -33.42
N ASP A 342 -4.97 0.14 -33.00
CA ASP A 342 -6.12 0.23 -33.91
C ASP A 342 -6.03 1.44 -34.86
N PHE A 343 -5.37 2.53 -34.42
CA PHE A 343 -5.23 3.77 -35.17
C PHE A 343 -4.20 3.70 -36.33
N ASN A 344 -3.35 2.69 -36.39
CA ASN A 344 -2.36 2.53 -37.48
C ASN A 344 -2.34 1.09 -38.05
N GLY A 345 -3.45 0.34 -37.87
CA GLY A 345 -3.58 -1.04 -38.34
C GLY A 345 -2.55 -1.99 -37.72
N TRP A 346 -2.11 -1.72 -36.47
CA TRP A 346 -1.12 -2.50 -35.76
C TRP A 346 0.26 -2.58 -36.43
N SER A 347 0.59 -1.57 -37.23
CA SER A 347 1.90 -1.50 -37.91
C SER A 347 3.01 -1.20 -36.90
N SER A 348 3.93 -2.14 -36.75
CA SER A 348 5.09 -2.00 -35.88
C SER A 348 6.17 -1.02 -36.42
N LEU A 349 5.96 -0.40 -37.57
CA LEU A 349 6.95 0.44 -38.23
C LEU A 349 6.48 1.88 -38.49
N SER A 350 5.17 2.14 -38.46
CA SER A 350 4.60 3.38 -38.99
C SER A 350 4.59 4.55 -38.01
N THR A 351 4.70 4.31 -36.70
CA THR A 351 4.58 5.38 -35.68
C THR A 351 5.72 5.32 -34.69
N PRO A 352 6.89 5.89 -35.05
CA PRO A 352 8.05 5.95 -34.16
C PRO A 352 7.84 7.00 -33.06
N LEU A 353 8.37 6.73 -31.87
CA LEU A 353 8.53 7.71 -30.80
C LEU A 353 9.89 8.40 -30.94
N MET A 354 9.91 9.67 -30.58
CA MET A 354 11.15 10.47 -30.51
C MET A 354 11.83 10.21 -29.18
N ALA A 355 13.15 9.97 -29.23
CA ALA A 355 13.97 9.83 -28.04
C ALA A 355 14.19 11.22 -27.40
N GLY A 356 13.99 11.30 -26.09
CA GLY A 356 14.30 12.43 -25.24
C GLY A 356 15.40 12.12 -24.24
N GLU A 357 15.63 12.99 -23.29
CA GLU A 357 16.60 12.80 -22.22
C GLU A 357 16.17 11.69 -21.24
N ASN A 358 17.13 11.05 -20.57
CA ASN A 358 16.91 10.05 -19.52
C ASN A 358 16.04 8.86 -19.93
N GLY A 359 16.16 8.39 -21.20
CA GLY A 359 15.43 7.23 -21.71
C GLY A 359 13.94 7.48 -21.95
N LYS A 360 13.51 8.73 -22.02
CA LYS A 360 12.14 9.13 -22.37
C LYS A 360 11.91 8.99 -23.88
N TRP A 361 10.74 8.46 -24.24
CA TRP A 361 10.28 8.30 -25.61
C TRP A 361 8.88 8.89 -25.73
N SER A 362 8.59 9.68 -26.75
CA SER A 362 7.28 10.30 -26.93
C SER A 362 6.91 10.53 -28.38
N THR A 363 5.59 10.52 -28.67
CA THR A 363 5.02 10.93 -29.94
C THR A 363 3.62 11.51 -29.74
N LYS A 364 3.18 12.39 -30.64
CA LYS A 364 1.84 12.97 -30.65
C LYS A 364 1.09 12.51 -31.89
N LEU A 365 -0.17 12.13 -31.70
CA LEU A 365 -1.05 11.67 -32.76
C LEU A 365 -2.39 12.42 -32.68
N ALA A 366 -2.88 12.92 -33.81
CA ALA A 366 -4.23 13.43 -33.92
C ALA A 366 -5.19 12.26 -34.12
N LEU A 367 -5.79 11.76 -33.02
CA LEU A 367 -6.75 10.68 -33.06
C LEU A 367 -8.18 11.23 -32.95
N PRO A 368 -9.13 10.79 -33.80
CA PRO A 368 -10.54 11.08 -33.62
C PRO A 368 -11.08 10.60 -32.26
N PRO A 369 -12.16 11.20 -31.75
CA PRO A 369 -12.83 10.66 -30.56
C PRO A 369 -13.17 9.18 -30.72
N GLY A 370 -12.80 8.38 -29.72
CA GLY A 370 -12.97 6.92 -29.77
C GLY A 370 -12.14 6.18 -28.76
N ARG A 371 -12.27 4.86 -28.77
CA ARG A 371 -11.51 3.94 -27.93
C ARG A 371 -10.57 3.12 -28.80
N TYR A 372 -9.26 3.15 -28.50
CA TYR A 372 -8.22 2.51 -29.27
C TYR A 372 -7.37 1.59 -28.39
N ARG A 373 -7.10 0.39 -28.88
CA ARG A 373 -6.13 -0.53 -28.29
C ARG A 373 -4.76 -0.26 -28.87
N TYR A 374 -3.72 -0.37 -28.05
CA TYR A 374 -2.35 -0.17 -28.49
C TYR A 374 -1.32 -0.97 -27.68
N ARG A 375 -0.10 -1.11 -28.21
CA ARG A 375 1.09 -1.59 -27.50
C ARG A 375 2.29 -0.82 -28.02
N PHE A 376 3.37 -0.80 -27.23
CA PHE A 376 4.66 -0.35 -27.71
C PHE A 376 5.41 -1.50 -28.39
N VAL A 377 6.29 -1.12 -29.33
CA VAL A 377 7.26 -2.03 -29.96
C VAL A 377 8.64 -1.48 -29.65
N VAL A 378 9.38 -2.16 -28.78
CA VAL A 378 10.69 -1.76 -28.26
C VAL A 378 11.73 -2.70 -28.86
N ASP A 379 12.61 -2.18 -29.72
CA ASP A 379 13.62 -2.95 -30.43
C ASP A 379 13.06 -4.24 -31.10
N GLY A 380 11.85 -4.11 -31.68
CA GLY A 380 11.15 -5.19 -32.35
C GLY A 380 10.33 -6.12 -31.44
N LYS A 381 10.32 -5.91 -30.13
CA LYS A 381 9.52 -6.70 -29.17
C LYS A 381 8.26 -5.95 -28.75
N TRP A 382 7.12 -6.63 -28.80
CA TRP A 382 5.83 -6.13 -28.35
C TRP A 382 5.81 -6.02 -26.82
N THR A 383 5.52 -4.82 -26.31
CA THR A 383 5.58 -4.50 -24.87
C THR A 383 4.37 -3.68 -24.50
N ASN A 384 3.74 -4.01 -23.37
CA ASN A 384 2.67 -3.19 -22.83
C ASN A 384 3.22 -1.85 -22.31
N ASP A 385 2.35 -0.85 -22.28
CA ASP A 385 2.68 0.42 -21.64
C ASP A 385 2.69 0.25 -20.12
N PRO A 386 3.85 0.38 -19.45
CA PRO A 386 3.95 0.21 -18.00
C PRO A 386 3.29 1.36 -17.23
N HIS A 387 2.98 2.46 -17.93
CA HIS A 387 2.40 3.67 -17.32
C HIS A 387 0.90 3.83 -17.57
N ASN A 388 0.28 2.86 -18.27
CA ASN A 388 -1.16 2.84 -18.51
C ASN A 388 -1.79 1.54 -17.98
N GLY A 389 -2.53 1.64 -16.88
CA GLY A 389 -3.20 0.51 -16.24
C GLY A 389 -4.51 0.07 -16.91
N LEU A 390 -5.00 0.77 -17.94
CA LEU A 390 -6.18 0.38 -18.70
C LEU A 390 -5.76 -0.66 -19.75
N VAL A 391 -6.15 -1.92 -19.52
CA VAL A 391 -5.79 -3.04 -20.39
C VAL A 391 -7.00 -3.90 -20.73
N GLU A 392 -6.95 -4.55 -21.91
CA GLU A 392 -7.94 -5.51 -22.40
C GLU A 392 -7.24 -6.72 -22.99
N THR A 393 -7.76 -7.93 -22.76
CA THR A 393 -7.22 -9.16 -23.32
C THR A 393 -7.69 -9.31 -24.76
N ASN A 394 -6.77 -9.55 -25.70
CA ASN A 394 -7.08 -9.82 -27.09
C ASN A 394 -7.48 -11.29 -27.33
N GLU A 395 -7.86 -11.61 -28.57
CA GLU A 395 -8.28 -12.97 -28.99
C GLU A 395 -7.21 -14.04 -28.79
N TYR A 396 -5.94 -13.64 -28.64
CA TYR A 396 -4.79 -14.53 -28.45
C TYR A 396 -4.41 -14.68 -26.97
N GLY A 397 -5.18 -14.07 -26.04
CA GLY A 397 -4.90 -14.11 -24.61
C GLY A 397 -3.83 -13.11 -24.13
N GLU A 398 -3.37 -12.21 -25.01
CA GLU A 398 -2.40 -11.17 -24.66
C GLU A 398 -3.09 -9.86 -24.25
N LEU A 399 -2.43 -9.06 -23.41
CA LEU A 399 -2.94 -7.78 -22.94
C LEU A 399 -2.59 -6.66 -23.95
N ASN A 400 -3.59 -5.86 -24.31
CA ASN A 400 -3.41 -4.59 -25.00
C ASN A 400 -3.76 -3.43 -24.07
N ASN A 401 -3.03 -2.34 -24.13
CA ASN A 401 -3.40 -1.11 -23.43
C ASN A 401 -4.50 -0.38 -24.19
N ILE A 402 -5.26 0.45 -23.49
CA ILE A 402 -6.39 1.20 -24.05
C ILE A 402 -6.17 2.69 -23.86
N VAL A 403 -6.47 3.46 -24.90
CA VAL A 403 -6.62 4.92 -24.82
C VAL A 403 -8.03 5.33 -25.24
N GLU A 404 -8.66 6.17 -24.43
CA GLU A 404 -9.97 6.78 -24.72
C GLU A 404 -9.75 8.24 -25.06
N VAL A 405 -10.16 8.62 -26.28
CA VAL A 405 -10.09 9.97 -26.82
C VAL A 405 -11.47 10.60 -26.68
N ALA A 406 -11.57 11.64 -25.85
CA ALA A 406 -12.82 12.35 -25.62
C ALA A 406 -13.20 13.21 -26.85
N ALA A 407 -14.51 13.47 -27.00
CA ALA A 407 -15.05 14.32 -28.05
C ALA A 407 -14.78 15.82 -27.82
#